data_ea22ff1c818d9c28175ad1b766441a2a
#
_entry.id   ea22ff1c818d9c28175ad1b766441a2a
#
_cell.length_a   1.000
_cell.length_b   1.000
_cell.length_c   1.000
_cell.angle_alpha   90.00
_cell.angle_beta   90.00
_cell.angle_gamma   90.00
#
_symmetry.space_group_name_H-M   'P 1'
#
loop_
_entity.id
_entity.type
_entity.pdbx_description
1 polymer ?
#
loop_
_entity_poly.entity_id
_entity_poly.type
_entity_poly.pdbx_seq_one_letter_code
_entity_poly.pdbx_strand_id
1 'polypeptide(L)'
;FIFGDVATGVIVEAAEGCQSDNAFEILDTRLQTIFSNNIRNNFGFLNRATEEGIGQVDKLFVQEGRKVFREVCPAVAEQITTQLAEMNIAPDSLKRIWLHQATKNMNELIAKKILGREPSDEESPTILDEYANTSSAGSIIAFKKPNEDFEPGELGVVSSFGAGYSSG
;
A
#
# COMPACT_ATOMS: atom_id res chain seq x y z
N PHE A 1 12.96 -2.29 15.93
CA PHE A 1 13.11 -2.34 14.46
C PHE A 1 11.70 -2.29 13.86
N ILE A 2 11.49 -1.42 12.84
CA ILE A 2 10.18 -1.21 12.20
C ILE A 2 10.15 -1.98 10.88
N PHE A 3 11.27 -2.06 10.18
CA PHE A 3 11.35 -2.59 8.83
C PHE A 3 11.71 -4.07 8.79
N GLY A 4 11.04 -4.79 7.88
CA GLY A 4 11.40 -6.14 7.44
C GLY A 4 12.15 -6.09 6.12
N ASP A 5 12.73 -7.23 5.73
CA ASP A 5 13.43 -7.41 4.46
C ASP A 5 12.79 -8.55 3.66
N VAL A 6 12.40 -8.28 2.42
CA VAL A 6 11.71 -9.23 1.55
C VAL A 6 11.81 -8.81 0.10
N ALA A 7 11.66 -9.76 -0.79
CA ALA A 7 11.42 -9.53 -2.21
C ALA A 7 10.10 -10.18 -2.65
N THR A 8 9.31 -9.45 -3.41
CA THR A 8 8.07 -9.94 -4.02
C THR A 8 8.08 -9.74 -5.52
N GLY A 9 7.32 -10.56 -6.24
CA GLY A 9 7.15 -10.45 -7.68
C GLY A 9 5.69 -10.69 -8.07
N VAL A 10 5.24 -9.99 -9.12
CA VAL A 10 3.93 -10.15 -9.72
C VAL A 10 4.11 -10.42 -11.19
N ILE A 11 3.42 -11.43 -11.71
CA ILE A 11 3.37 -11.72 -13.15
C ILE A 11 2.11 -11.05 -13.69
N VAL A 12 2.27 -10.22 -14.70
CA VAL A 12 1.17 -9.59 -15.43
C VAL A 12 1.20 -10.10 -16.86
N GLU A 13 0.07 -10.58 -17.34
CA GLU A 13 -0.09 -11.10 -18.70
C GLU A 13 -1.41 -10.60 -19.32
N ALA A 14 -1.55 -10.76 -20.62
CA ALA A 14 -2.81 -10.45 -21.28
C ALA A 14 -3.92 -11.42 -20.81
N ALA A 15 -5.10 -10.89 -20.52
CA ALA A 15 -6.24 -11.70 -20.07
C ALA A 15 -6.62 -12.79 -21.10
N GLU A 16 -6.46 -12.45 -22.40
CA GLU A 16 -6.61 -13.43 -23.50
C GLU A 16 -5.49 -14.47 -23.44
N GLY A 17 -5.82 -15.68 -23.04
CA GLY A 17 -4.87 -16.81 -22.95
C GLY A 17 -4.29 -17.06 -21.56
N CYS A 18 -4.68 -16.31 -20.55
CA CYS A 18 -4.37 -16.62 -19.16
C CYS A 18 -4.95 -18.03 -18.81
N GLN A 19 -4.09 -18.89 -18.27
CA GLN A 19 -4.46 -20.26 -17.89
C GLN A 19 -4.36 -20.48 -16.37
N SER A 20 -4.17 -19.40 -15.61
CA SER A 20 -4.07 -19.49 -14.17
C SER A 20 -5.44 -19.56 -13.52
N ASP A 21 -5.67 -20.55 -12.67
CA ASP A 21 -6.89 -20.68 -11.86
C ASP A 21 -6.99 -19.59 -10.77
N ASN A 22 -5.87 -18.87 -10.49
CA ASN A 22 -5.74 -17.82 -9.48
C ASN A 22 -5.32 -16.48 -10.13
N ALA A 23 -6.01 -16.09 -11.20
CA ALA A 23 -5.79 -14.81 -11.85
C ALA A 23 -6.78 -13.76 -11.38
N PHE A 24 -6.29 -12.53 -11.19
CA PHE A 24 -7.11 -11.37 -10.94
C PHE A 24 -7.00 -10.41 -12.12
N GLU A 25 -8.14 -9.96 -12.63
CA GLU A 25 -8.16 -8.95 -13.67
C GLU A 25 -7.88 -7.56 -13.08
N ILE A 26 -6.95 -6.83 -13.69
CA ILE A 26 -6.71 -5.43 -13.34
C ILE A 26 -7.74 -4.57 -14.06
N LEU A 27 -8.72 -4.08 -13.32
CA LEU A 27 -9.82 -3.28 -13.88
C LEU A 27 -9.42 -1.83 -14.11
N ASP A 28 -8.64 -1.26 -13.20
CA ASP A 28 -8.11 0.12 -13.31
C ASP A 28 -6.86 0.28 -12.45
N THR A 29 -6.05 1.29 -12.78
CA THR A 29 -4.84 1.66 -12.03
C THR A 29 -4.75 3.16 -11.86
N ARG A 30 -4.31 3.61 -10.68
CA ARG A 30 -4.12 5.03 -10.41
C ARG A 30 -2.84 5.28 -9.63
N LEU A 31 -2.07 6.26 -10.07
CA LEU A 31 -0.88 6.75 -9.37
C LEU A 31 -1.08 8.21 -9.01
N GLN A 32 -0.65 8.59 -7.82
CA GLN A 32 -0.66 9.97 -7.35
C GLN A 32 0.65 10.30 -6.63
N THR A 33 1.14 11.50 -6.83
CA THR A 33 2.27 12.03 -6.06
C THR A 33 1.93 13.41 -5.52
N ILE A 34 2.07 13.56 -4.19
CA ILE A 34 1.91 14.82 -3.47
C ILE A 34 3.24 15.13 -2.81
N PHE A 35 3.93 16.17 -3.28
CA PHE A 35 5.26 16.49 -2.75
C PHE A 35 5.25 16.73 -1.25
N SER A 36 6.10 16.01 -0.51
CA SER A 36 6.31 16.15 0.91
C SER A 36 7.71 15.71 1.33
N ASN A 37 8.30 16.44 2.27
CA ASN A 37 9.58 16.09 2.90
C ASN A 37 9.42 15.33 4.22
N ASN A 38 8.21 14.93 4.59
CA ASN A 38 7.96 14.28 5.87
C ASN A 38 8.45 12.83 5.94
N ILE A 39 8.72 12.22 4.78
CA ILE A 39 9.41 10.92 4.68
C ILE A 39 10.54 11.10 3.68
N ARG A 40 11.79 10.94 4.10
CA ARG A 40 12.94 11.11 3.23
C ARG A 40 14.21 10.47 3.78
N ASN A 41 15.16 10.25 2.89
CA ASN A 41 16.58 10.20 3.24
C ASN A 41 17.15 11.59 2.97
N ASN A 42 17.79 12.22 3.96
CA ASN A 42 18.26 13.58 3.78
C ASN A 42 19.35 13.72 2.72
N PHE A 43 20.18 12.72 2.52
CA PHE A 43 21.45 12.89 1.82
C PHE A 43 21.74 11.94 0.67
N GLY A 44 21.06 10.85 0.52
CA GLY A 44 21.19 10.04 -0.69
C GLY A 44 20.72 10.77 -1.95
N PHE A 45 19.97 11.85 -1.78
CA PHE A 45 19.40 12.63 -2.87
C PHE A 45 20.31 13.79 -3.34
N LEU A 46 20.91 14.54 -2.40
CA LEU A 46 21.75 15.70 -2.73
C LEU A 46 23.24 15.40 -2.61
N ASN A 47 23.62 14.46 -1.76
CA ASN A 47 24.99 14.06 -1.52
C ASN A 47 25.18 12.60 -1.92
N ARG A 48 26.27 12.35 -2.64
CA ARG A 48 26.62 11.00 -3.09
C ARG A 48 26.72 10.04 -1.90
N ALA A 49 26.08 8.87 -2.02
CA ALA A 49 26.22 7.79 -1.06
C ALA A 49 27.60 7.14 -1.24
N THR A 50 28.57 7.54 -0.45
CA THR A 50 29.92 6.96 -0.40
C THR A 50 30.10 6.11 0.85
N GLU A 51 31.10 5.24 0.87
CA GLU A 51 31.38 4.38 2.02
C GLU A 51 31.72 5.17 3.28
N GLU A 52 32.42 6.31 3.15
CA GLU A 52 32.78 7.18 4.27
C GLU A 52 31.55 7.79 4.98
N GLY A 53 30.41 7.80 4.30
CA GLY A 53 29.17 8.30 4.88
C GLY A 53 28.31 7.22 5.54
N ILE A 54 28.72 5.96 5.57
CA ILE A 54 27.95 4.90 6.24
C ILE A 54 27.83 5.24 7.73
N GLY A 55 26.59 5.25 8.23
CA GLY A 55 26.28 5.57 9.64
C GLY A 55 26.23 7.07 9.97
N GLN A 56 26.50 7.98 9.03
CA GLN A 56 26.29 9.40 9.24
C GLN A 56 24.80 9.73 9.33
N VAL A 57 24.43 10.67 10.19
CA VAL A 57 23.03 11.08 10.45
C VAL A 57 22.31 11.49 9.17
N ASP A 58 23.02 12.03 8.24
CA ASP A 58 22.53 12.49 6.95
C ASP A 58 22.12 11.38 5.96
N LYS A 59 22.52 10.14 6.21
CA LYS A 59 22.11 8.96 5.43
C LYS A 59 20.97 8.18 6.07
N LEU A 60 20.50 8.62 7.23
CA LEU A 60 19.43 7.96 7.92
C LEU A 60 18.06 8.36 7.38
N PHE A 61 17.16 7.39 7.40
CA PHE A 61 15.75 7.60 7.14
C PHE A 61 15.15 8.55 8.17
N VAL A 62 14.42 9.57 7.70
CA VAL A 62 13.72 10.54 8.53
C VAL A 62 12.24 10.50 8.23
N GLN A 63 11.43 10.36 9.27
CA GLN A 63 9.98 10.36 9.17
C GLN A 63 9.35 11.21 10.28
N GLU A 64 8.51 12.17 9.88
CA GLU A 64 7.65 12.92 10.78
C GLU A 64 6.32 12.18 10.98
N GLY A 65 6.32 11.06 11.69
CA GLY A 65 5.24 10.08 11.73
C GLY A 65 3.84 10.65 11.97
N ARG A 66 3.69 11.64 12.87
CA ARG A 66 2.39 12.28 13.12
C ARG A 66 1.85 13.08 11.94
N LYS A 67 2.74 13.75 11.18
CA LYS A 67 2.35 14.47 9.97
C LYS A 67 1.98 13.49 8.87
N VAL A 68 2.84 12.49 8.65
CA VAL A 68 2.60 11.42 7.68
C VAL A 68 1.23 10.78 7.92
N PHE A 69 0.93 10.39 9.15
CA PHE A 69 -0.36 9.80 9.49
C PHE A 69 -1.55 10.71 9.12
N ARG A 70 -1.46 12.01 9.46
CA ARG A 70 -2.53 12.98 9.19
C ARG A 70 -2.72 13.31 7.72
N GLU A 71 -1.66 13.22 6.93
CA GLU A 71 -1.66 13.62 5.53
C GLU A 71 -1.91 12.43 4.60
N VAL A 72 -1.24 11.29 4.83
CA VAL A 72 -1.30 10.12 3.95
C VAL A 72 -2.63 9.38 4.10
N CYS A 73 -3.12 9.14 5.33
CA CYS A 73 -4.34 8.36 5.50
C CYS A 73 -5.56 8.96 4.76
N PRO A 74 -5.87 10.27 4.88
CA PRO A 74 -6.96 10.84 4.10
C PRO A 74 -6.68 10.86 2.60
N ALA A 75 -5.44 11.15 2.16
CA ALA A 75 -5.10 11.21 0.74
C ALA A 75 -5.26 9.86 0.03
N VAL A 76 -4.79 8.77 0.66
CA VAL A 76 -4.96 7.41 0.12
C VAL A 76 -6.44 7.01 0.08
N ALA A 77 -7.18 7.27 1.16
CA ALA A 77 -8.61 6.96 1.19
C ALA A 77 -9.38 7.74 0.11
N GLU A 78 -9.08 9.03 -0.08
CA GLU A 78 -9.69 9.86 -1.11
C GLU A 78 -9.34 9.36 -2.52
N GLN A 79 -8.09 9.01 -2.77
CA GLN A 79 -7.67 8.43 -4.05
C GLN A 79 -8.48 7.18 -4.39
N ILE A 80 -8.60 6.24 -3.45
CA ILE A 80 -9.33 4.99 -3.66
C ILE A 80 -10.83 5.26 -3.84
N THR A 81 -11.44 6.06 -2.96
CA THR A 81 -12.89 6.35 -3.07
C THR A 81 -13.25 7.12 -4.34
N THR A 82 -12.37 8.01 -4.80
CA THR A 82 -12.55 8.72 -6.08
C THR A 82 -12.49 7.75 -7.25
N GLN A 83 -11.51 6.85 -7.27
CA GLN A 83 -11.37 5.84 -8.32
C GLN A 83 -12.59 4.91 -8.37
N LEU A 84 -13.04 4.41 -7.21
CA LEU A 84 -14.24 3.58 -7.12
C LEU A 84 -15.49 4.31 -7.64
N ALA A 85 -15.66 5.60 -7.29
CA ALA A 85 -16.78 6.42 -7.76
C ALA A 85 -16.76 6.61 -9.28
N GLU A 86 -15.59 6.85 -9.88
CA GLU A 86 -15.43 6.97 -11.33
C GLU A 86 -15.77 5.66 -12.06
N MET A 87 -15.51 4.53 -11.43
CA MET A 87 -15.86 3.21 -11.94
C MET A 87 -17.31 2.80 -11.61
N ASN A 88 -18.08 3.61 -10.90
CA ASN A 88 -19.41 3.31 -10.38
C ASN A 88 -19.43 2.07 -9.45
N ILE A 89 -18.38 1.87 -8.68
CA ILE A 89 -18.24 0.79 -7.70
C ILE A 89 -18.55 1.35 -6.31
N ALA A 90 -19.48 0.73 -5.60
CA ALA A 90 -19.76 1.08 -4.21
C ALA A 90 -18.65 0.53 -3.29
N PRO A 91 -18.13 1.33 -2.33
CA PRO A 91 -17.10 0.84 -1.40
C PRO A 91 -17.48 -0.44 -0.65
N ASP A 92 -18.75 -0.59 -0.27
CA ASP A 92 -19.28 -1.78 0.42
C ASP A 92 -19.30 -3.05 -0.45
N SER A 93 -19.09 -2.94 -1.77
CA SER A 93 -18.95 -4.09 -2.66
C SER A 93 -17.53 -4.67 -2.70
N LEU A 94 -16.57 -4.01 -2.07
CA LEU A 94 -15.21 -4.52 -1.95
C LEU A 94 -15.17 -5.66 -0.95
N LYS A 95 -14.69 -6.82 -1.38
CA LYS A 95 -14.43 -7.93 -0.47
C LYS A 95 -13.17 -7.70 0.37
N ARG A 96 -12.15 -7.03 -0.22
CA ARG A 96 -10.87 -6.86 0.46
C ARG A 96 -10.09 -5.63 -0.01
N ILE A 97 -9.36 -5.02 0.94
CA ILE A 97 -8.50 -3.87 0.72
C ILE A 97 -7.11 -4.22 1.25
N TRP A 98 -6.17 -4.49 0.36
CA TRP A 98 -4.77 -4.82 0.68
C TRP A 98 -3.92 -3.55 0.66
N LEU A 99 -3.72 -2.99 1.83
CA LEU A 99 -2.98 -1.74 1.99
C LEU A 99 -1.49 -1.97 2.22
N HIS A 100 -0.73 -0.93 1.97
CA HIS A 100 0.66 -0.82 2.43
C HIS A 100 0.76 -1.09 3.93
N GLN A 101 1.67 -1.96 4.32
CA GLN A 101 1.81 -2.44 5.68
C GLN A 101 2.77 -1.54 6.49
N ALA A 102 2.37 -0.28 6.75
CA ALA A 102 3.17 0.65 7.56
C ALA A 102 2.89 0.49 9.06
N THR A 103 1.65 0.62 9.47
CA THR A 103 1.16 0.35 10.83
C THR A 103 -0.30 -0.10 10.78
N LYS A 104 -0.73 -0.92 11.73
CA LYS A 104 -2.12 -1.39 11.84
C LYS A 104 -3.10 -0.21 11.91
N ASN A 105 -2.81 0.80 12.72
CA ASN A 105 -3.68 1.98 12.88
C ASN A 105 -3.86 2.78 11.58
N MET A 106 -2.85 2.83 10.70
CA MET A 106 -3.00 3.48 9.39
C MET A 106 -3.95 2.69 8.51
N ASN A 107 -3.79 1.37 8.45
CA ASN A 107 -4.63 0.50 7.65
C ASN A 107 -6.09 0.56 8.10
N GLU A 108 -6.34 0.44 9.40
CA GLU A 108 -7.69 0.57 9.98
C GLU A 108 -8.34 1.92 9.64
N LEU A 109 -7.59 3.02 9.80
CA LEU A 109 -8.12 4.35 9.50
C LEU A 109 -8.42 4.54 8.00
N ILE A 110 -7.55 4.07 7.11
CA ILE A 110 -7.76 4.16 5.67
C ILE A 110 -8.97 3.32 5.26
N ALA A 111 -9.02 2.05 5.66
CA ALA A 111 -10.13 1.16 5.35
C ALA A 111 -11.47 1.68 5.93
N LYS A 112 -11.47 2.19 7.17
CA LYS A 112 -12.63 2.84 7.77
C LYS A 112 -13.13 4.04 6.96
N LYS A 113 -12.22 4.86 6.44
CA LYS A 113 -12.59 6.01 5.60
C LYS A 113 -13.17 5.59 4.26
N ILE A 114 -12.66 4.52 3.66
CA ILE A 114 -13.16 3.96 2.41
C ILE A 114 -14.55 3.37 2.60
N LEU A 115 -14.72 2.51 3.62
CA LEU A 115 -15.96 1.78 3.88
C LEU A 115 -17.02 2.61 4.62
N GLY A 116 -16.65 3.74 5.25
CA GLY A 116 -17.56 4.51 6.09
C GLY A 116 -17.90 3.84 7.44
N ARG A 117 -17.29 2.70 7.74
CA ARG A 117 -17.46 1.91 8.97
C ARG A 117 -16.16 1.23 9.36
N GLU A 118 -16.13 0.61 10.54
CA GLU A 118 -14.97 -0.22 10.93
C GLU A 118 -14.84 -1.43 9.99
N PRO A 119 -13.63 -1.68 9.44
CA PRO A 119 -13.36 -2.89 8.67
C PRO A 119 -13.28 -4.12 9.58
N SER A 120 -13.58 -5.29 9.06
CA SER A 120 -13.18 -6.56 9.66
C SER A 120 -11.69 -6.85 9.35
N ASP A 121 -11.09 -7.79 10.09
CA ASP A 121 -9.72 -8.26 9.80
C ASP A 121 -9.62 -8.96 8.42
N GLU A 122 -10.73 -9.51 7.94
CA GLU A 122 -10.81 -10.12 6.61
C GLU A 122 -10.86 -9.08 5.50
N GLU A 123 -11.58 -7.97 5.71
CA GLU A 123 -11.69 -6.88 4.73
C GLU A 123 -10.41 -6.06 4.62
N SER A 124 -9.65 -5.90 5.71
CA SER A 124 -8.38 -5.17 5.72
C SER A 124 -7.29 -5.97 6.46
N PRO A 125 -6.76 -7.02 5.82
CA PRO A 125 -5.80 -7.91 6.46
C PRO A 125 -4.48 -7.22 6.76
N THR A 126 -3.86 -7.63 7.87
CA THR A 126 -2.53 -7.18 8.27
C THR A 126 -1.56 -8.37 8.30
N ILE A 127 -0.29 -8.09 7.96
CA ILE A 127 0.81 -9.06 7.99
C ILE A 127 2.00 -8.55 8.82
N LEU A 128 1.76 -7.47 9.58
CA LEU A 128 2.81 -6.73 10.28
C LEU A 128 3.49 -7.52 11.40
N ASP A 129 2.78 -8.46 12.01
CA ASP A 129 3.26 -9.36 13.05
C ASP A 129 4.26 -10.41 12.53
N GLU A 130 4.13 -10.78 11.24
CA GLU A 130 5.01 -11.77 10.61
C GLU A 130 6.15 -11.12 9.80
N TYR A 131 5.86 -10.02 9.10
CA TYR A 131 6.78 -9.45 8.11
C TYR A 131 7.26 -8.04 8.45
N ALA A 132 6.72 -7.40 9.48
CA ALA A 132 6.95 -5.99 9.78
C ALA A 132 6.61 -5.08 8.58
N ASN A 133 7.15 -3.86 8.54
CA ASN A 133 6.99 -2.97 7.38
C ASN A 133 8.03 -3.30 6.32
N THR A 134 7.60 -3.95 5.26
CA THR A 134 8.43 -4.33 4.10
C THR A 134 8.26 -3.37 2.91
N SER A 135 7.91 -2.12 3.19
CA SER A 135 7.65 -1.10 2.16
C SER A 135 6.51 -1.54 1.21
N SER A 136 6.60 -1.23 -0.09
CA SER A 136 5.57 -1.60 -1.07
C SER A 136 5.35 -3.11 -1.21
N ALA A 137 6.34 -3.94 -0.90
CA ALA A 137 6.19 -5.39 -0.92
C ALA A 137 5.13 -5.90 0.08
N GLY A 138 4.86 -5.16 1.16
CA GLY A 138 3.87 -5.52 2.16
C GLY A 138 2.45 -5.64 1.62
N SER A 139 2.03 -4.76 0.71
CA SER A 139 0.71 -4.87 0.07
C SER A 139 0.59 -6.12 -0.81
N ILE A 140 1.67 -6.51 -1.50
CA ILE A 140 1.71 -7.71 -2.33
C ILE A 140 1.67 -8.99 -1.48
N ILE A 141 2.37 -9.01 -0.33
CA ILE A 141 2.29 -10.13 0.61
C ILE A 141 0.86 -10.23 1.18
N ALA A 142 0.28 -9.12 1.60
CA ALA A 142 -1.08 -9.07 2.10
C ALA A 142 -2.09 -9.55 1.04
N PHE A 143 -1.89 -9.18 -0.22
CA PHE A 143 -2.69 -9.66 -1.36
C PHE A 143 -2.56 -11.17 -1.55
N LYS A 144 -1.35 -11.73 -1.46
CA LYS A 144 -1.12 -13.15 -1.73
C LYS A 144 -1.66 -14.07 -0.64
N LYS A 145 -1.58 -13.68 0.63
CA LYS A 145 -1.89 -14.57 1.76
C LYS A 145 -3.36 -14.98 1.84
N PRO A 146 -4.34 -14.06 1.91
CA PRO A 146 -5.75 -14.40 2.02
C PRO A 146 -6.50 -14.10 0.71
N ASN A 147 -6.29 -14.83 -0.35
CA ASN A 147 -7.02 -14.62 -1.60
C ASN A 147 -7.69 -15.88 -2.18
N GLU A 148 -7.53 -17.02 -1.51
CA GLU A 148 -8.09 -18.29 -1.97
C GLU A 148 -9.64 -18.36 -1.83
N ASP A 149 -10.23 -17.45 -1.08
CA ASP A 149 -11.67 -17.35 -0.84
C ASP A 149 -12.40 -16.41 -1.81
N PHE A 150 -11.70 -15.89 -2.84
CA PHE A 150 -12.32 -15.04 -3.84
C PHE A 150 -13.11 -15.84 -4.87
N GLU A 151 -14.36 -15.43 -5.09
CA GLU A 151 -15.22 -15.96 -6.14
C GLU A 151 -15.20 -15.05 -7.38
N PRO A 152 -15.48 -15.57 -8.57
CA PRO A 152 -15.53 -14.76 -9.79
C PRO A 152 -16.49 -13.58 -9.66
N GLY A 153 -15.99 -12.38 -9.96
CA GLY A 153 -16.73 -11.12 -9.88
C GLY A 153 -16.61 -10.38 -8.56
N GLU A 154 -15.96 -10.95 -7.55
CA GLU A 154 -15.66 -10.23 -6.32
C GLU A 154 -14.49 -9.26 -6.53
N LEU A 155 -14.56 -8.12 -5.85
CA LEU A 155 -13.66 -6.99 -6.05
C LEU A 155 -12.72 -6.78 -4.86
N GLY A 156 -11.50 -6.36 -5.16
CA GLY A 156 -10.54 -5.94 -4.16
C GLY A 156 -9.69 -4.77 -4.64
N VAL A 157 -9.03 -4.11 -3.71
CA VAL A 157 -8.11 -3.00 -3.97
C VAL A 157 -6.75 -3.32 -3.38
N VAL A 158 -5.72 -3.25 -4.19
CA VAL A 158 -4.32 -3.27 -3.73
C VAL A 158 -3.80 -1.85 -3.78
N SER A 159 -3.34 -1.31 -2.66
CA SER A 159 -2.78 0.03 -2.61
C SER A 159 -1.49 0.08 -1.79
N SER A 160 -0.50 0.76 -2.33
CA SER A 160 0.75 1.03 -1.65
C SER A 160 1.02 2.54 -1.60
N PHE A 161 1.68 2.98 -0.55
CA PHE A 161 2.04 4.39 -0.41
C PHE A 161 3.37 4.56 0.33
N GLY A 162 4.02 5.67 0.11
CA GLY A 162 5.34 5.92 0.71
C GLY A 162 5.83 7.33 0.55
N ALA A 163 7.15 7.46 0.56
CA ALA A 163 7.81 8.74 0.38
C ALA A 163 7.39 9.42 -0.93
N GLY A 164 7.30 10.71 -0.87
CA GLY A 164 6.87 11.52 -2.01
C GLY A 164 5.93 12.64 -1.57
N TYR A 165 4.69 12.47 -1.07
CA TYR A 165 4.10 11.12 -0.98
C TYR A 165 3.75 10.57 -2.36
N SER A 166 4.00 9.30 -2.56
CA SER A 166 3.49 8.58 -3.73
C SER A 166 2.54 7.48 -3.28
N SER A 167 1.43 7.31 -3.99
CA SER A 167 0.44 6.26 -3.73
C SER A 167 -0.12 5.70 -5.03
N GLY A 168 -0.40 4.40 -5.02
CA GLY A 168 -0.98 3.66 -6.14
C GLY A 168 -1.58 2.35 -5.70
#